data_29ef0a4d5f2f14ea129199714db7a664
#
_entry.id   29ef0a4d5f2f14ea129199714db7a664
#
_cell.length_a   1.000
_cell.length_b   1.000
_cell.length_c   1.000
_cell.angle_alpha   90.00
_cell.angle_beta   90.00
_cell.angle_gamma   90.00
#
_symmetry.space_group_name_H-M   'P 1'
#
loop_
_entity.id
_entity.type
_entity.pdbx_description
1 polymer ?
#
loop_
_entity_poly.entity_id
_entity_poly.type
_entity_poly.pdbx_seq_one_letter_code
_entity_poly.pdbx_strand_id
1 'polypeptide(L)'
;MSTESAEGLYCVGVVCYRSYDDLAACLESVSNQKLPPRSVLVLDVEPDRAAEAQRRDLEERFPWAEFQDFPNRGYAGGANRLVAWALEQEGGPEFCLLMNPDVILEAEFAQALIEPIRSESDIAIATGKLFRPDGQRLDSAGIDLPRHKRPRDRGSEQIDQGQFDQPADVFGASGAAMLIRLSAVRDLSLAGELFDEDFFLYHEDTDLCWRARRLGWRVRYEPGAKATHARGWRRGRRFEISPSVRRHSFKNYYLQLIKNVPAGEMIRDFPVVLIWEMLRFAFVLTRDPQMLGAYRQAFAASGQAIRKRSLLREKIKSRSAASDLF
;
A
#
# COMPACT_ATOMS: atom_id res chain seq x y z
N MET A 1 30.66 -8.24 16.50
CA MET A 1 29.53 -7.44 15.97
C MET A 1 28.51 -7.39 17.08
N SER A 2 28.32 -6.22 17.67
CA SER A 2 27.40 -5.99 18.78
C SER A 2 25.96 -6.28 18.31
N THR A 3 25.28 -7.18 18.98
CA THR A 3 23.82 -7.35 18.93
C THR A 3 23.20 -6.09 19.53
N GLU A 4 23.13 -5.00 18.77
CA GLU A 4 22.16 -3.94 19.08
C GLU A 4 20.80 -4.61 19.09
N SER A 5 20.13 -4.52 20.23
CA SER A 5 18.84 -5.14 20.45
C SER A 5 17.88 -4.75 19.32
N ALA A 6 17.30 -5.73 18.66
CA ALA A 6 16.35 -5.52 17.58
C ALA A 6 15.03 -4.90 18.06
N GLU A 7 14.91 -4.65 19.38
CA GLU A 7 13.77 -4.02 20.03
C GLU A 7 13.62 -2.57 19.55
N GLY A 8 12.42 -2.22 19.11
CA GLY A 8 12.09 -0.84 18.77
C GLY A 8 12.41 -0.41 17.33
N LEU A 9 12.73 -1.35 16.43
CA LEU A 9 13.09 -1.03 15.04
C LEU A 9 11.94 -0.49 14.22
N TYR A 10 10.70 -0.85 14.54
CA TYR A 10 9.54 -0.46 13.72
C TYR A 10 8.32 -0.12 14.56
N CYS A 11 7.45 0.69 13.97
CA CYS A 11 6.11 0.96 14.45
C CYS A 11 5.09 0.26 13.55
N VAL A 12 3.90 -0.04 14.10
CA VAL A 12 2.76 -0.56 13.33
C VAL A 12 1.66 0.49 13.29
N GLY A 13 1.15 0.77 12.10
CA GLY A 13 0.00 1.62 11.87
C GLY A 13 -1.14 0.85 11.22
N VAL A 14 -2.35 0.89 11.80
CA VAL A 14 -3.55 0.25 11.25
C VAL A 14 -4.56 1.32 10.89
N VAL A 15 -4.99 1.38 9.62
CA VAL A 15 -6.12 2.23 9.19
C VAL A 15 -7.41 1.44 9.35
N CYS A 16 -8.20 1.75 10.36
CA CYS A 16 -9.48 1.12 10.61
C CYS A 16 -10.63 2.01 10.13
N TYR A 17 -11.48 1.48 9.25
CA TYR A 17 -12.73 2.10 8.84
C TYR A 17 -13.87 1.10 9.02
N ARG A 18 -14.60 1.20 10.14
CA ARG A 18 -15.75 0.34 10.46
C ARG A 18 -15.47 -1.17 10.39
N SER A 19 -14.24 -1.59 10.70
CA SER A 19 -13.77 -2.99 10.59
C SER A 19 -13.34 -3.55 11.96
N TYR A 20 -14.11 -3.25 12.99
CA TYR A 20 -13.77 -3.66 14.37
C TYR A 20 -13.81 -5.17 14.55
N ASP A 21 -14.64 -5.90 13.79
CA ASP A 21 -14.74 -7.36 13.84
C ASP A 21 -13.41 -8.05 13.45
N ASP A 22 -12.70 -7.50 12.48
CA ASP A 22 -11.43 -8.04 11.99
C ASP A 22 -10.25 -7.56 12.86
N LEU A 23 -10.37 -6.37 13.48
CA LEU A 23 -9.28 -5.68 14.17
C LEU A 23 -8.73 -6.47 15.37
N ALA A 24 -9.57 -7.22 16.09
CA ALA A 24 -9.12 -8.04 17.21
C ALA A 24 -8.06 -9.07 16.80
N ALA A 25 -8.33 -9.85 15.76
CA ALA A 25 -7.39 -10.86 15.24
C ALA A 25 -6.13 -10.21 14.66
N CYS A 26 -6.27 -9.05 14.03
CA CYS A 26 -5.15 -8.24 13.55
C CYS A 26 -4.22 -7.86 14.71
N LEU A 27 -4.74 -7.24 15.78
CA LEU A 27 -3.95 -6.82 16.94
C LEU A 27 -3.35 -8.01 17.71
N GLU A 28 -4.08 -9.12 17.86
CA GLU A 28 -3.52 -10.35 18.42
C GLU A 28 -2.31 -10.84 17.61
N SER A 29 -2.37 -10.78 16.29
CA SER A 29 -1.24 -11.19 15.43
C SER A 29 -0.03 -10.26 15.57
N VAL A 30 -0.26 -8.97 15.83
CA VAL A 30 0.81 -7.99 16.11
C VAL A 30 1.46 -8.25 17.46
N SER A 31 0.68 -8.57 18.51
CA SER A 31 1.22 -8.89 19.85
C SER A 31 2.05 -10.18 19.88
N ASN A 32 1.79 -11.10 18.95
CA ASN A 32 2.47 -12.39 18.84
C ASN A 32 3.74 -12.34 17.96
N GLN A 33 4.17 -11.17 17.48
CA GLN A 33 5.38 -11.07 16.67
C GLN A 33 6.64 -11.41 17.46
N LYS A 34 7.51 -12.26 16.91
CA LYS A 34 8.82 -12.58 17.50
C LYS A 34 9.74 -11.36 17.60
N LEU A 35 9.63 -10.46 16.64
CA LEU A 35 10.21 -9.12 16.71
C LEU A 35 9.08 -8.16 17.08
N PRO A 36 8.95 -7.72 18.35
CA PRO A 36 7.86 -6.86 18.77
C PRO A 36 8.00 -5.45 18.19
N PRO A 37 6.89 -4.80 17.80
CA PRO A 37 6.91 -3.41 17.40
C PRO A 37 7.23 -2.50 18.61
N ARG A 38 7.81 -1.34 18.32
CA ARG A 38 8.05 -0.28 19.31
C ARG A 38 6.74 0.29 19.86
N SER A 39 5.83 0.60 18.96
CA SER A 39 4.52 1.17 19.26
C SER A 39 3.53 0.82 18.15
N VAL A 40 2.24 0.86 18.51
CA VAL A 40 1.14 0.53 17.60
C VAL A 40 0.09 1.62 17.69
N LEU A 41 -0.32 2.16 16.53
CA LEU A 41 -1.42 3.11 16.42
C LEU A 41 -2.51 2.55 15.53
N VAL A 42 -3.72 2.46 16.06
CA VAL A 42 -4.94 2.23 15.32
C VAL A 42 -5.59 3.58 15.02
N LEU A 43 -5.65 3.94 13.76
CA LEU A 43 -6.33 5.14 13.32
C LEU A 43 -7.76 4.81 12.96
N ASP A 44 -8.70 5.21 13.82
CA ASP A 44 -10.13 4.99 13.64
C ASP A 44 -10.69 6.10 12.74
N VAL A 45 -10.90 5.75 11.48
CA VAL A 45 -11.35 6.69 10.47
C VAL A 45 -12.86 6.80 10.47
N GLU A 46 -13.39 7.97 10.85
CA GLU A 46 -14.81 8.23 10.96
C GLU A 46 -15.50 7.24 11.95
N PRO A 47 -15.18 7.32 13.25
CA PRO A 47 -15.66 6.37 14.25
C PRO A 47 -17.18 6.19 14.20
N ASP A 48 -17.64 4.94 14.25
CA ASP A 48 -19.05 4.61 14.27
C ASP A 48 -19.60 4.61 15.72
N ARG A 49 -20.46 5.58 16.04
CA ARG A 49 -21.08 5.65 17.37
C ARG A 49 -21.89 4.40 17.73
N ALA A 50 -22.42 3.69 16.73
CA ALA A 50 -23.15 2.45 16.96
C ALA A 50 -22.21 1.30 17.39
N ALA A 51 -20.93 1.37 17.06
CA ALA A 51 -19.90 0.40 17.40
C ALA A 51 -19.00 0.86 18.59
N GLU A 52 -19.36 1.91 19.31
CA GLU A 52 -18.52 2.47 20.41
C GLU A 52 -18.22 1.44 21.50
N ALA A 53 -19.17 0.56 21.83
CA ALA A 53 -18.96 -0.50 22.82
C ALA A 53 -17.93 -1.53 22.34
N GLN A 54 -17.94 -1.87 21.06
CA GLN A 54 -17.00 -2.79 20.44
C GLN A 54 -15.58 -2.18 20.39
N ARG A 55 -15.48 -0.90 20.09
CA ARG A 55 -14.23 -0.16 20.14
C ARG A 55 -13.64 -0.14 21.56
N ARG A 56 -14.45 0.17 22.60
CA ARG A 56 -13.99 0.15 24.00
C ARG A 56 -13.49 -1.23 24.42
N ASP A 57 -14.20 -2.30 24.02
CA ASP A 57 -13.73 -3.66 24.28
C ASP A 57 -12.34 -3.91 23.69
N LEU A 58 -12.07 -3.42 22.48
CA LEU A 58 -10.76 -3.52 21.86
C LEU A 58 -9.69 -2.69 22.60
N GLU A 59 -10.00 -1.48 23.02
CA GLU A 59 -9.10 -0.63 23.82
C GLU A 59 -8.75 -1.30 25.18
N GLU A 60 -9.71 -1.94 25.82
CA GLU A 60 -9.51 -2.68 27.08
C GLU A 60 -8.68 -3.97 26.88
N ARG A 61 -8.90 -4.68 25.78
CA ARG A 61 -8.17 -5.93 25.45
C ARG A 61 -6.74 -5.67 24.99
N PHE A 62 -6.48 -4.54 24.33
CA PHE A 62 -5.18 -4.19 23.75
C PHE A 62 -4.66 -2.85 24.28
N PRO A 63 -4.40 -2.72 25.61
CA PRO A 63 -4.01 -1.44 26.23
C PRO A 63 -2.62 -0.95 25.80
N TRP A 64 -1.87 -1.75 25.07
CA TRP A 64 -0.58 -1.41 24.47
C TRP A 64 -0.71 -0.76 23.08
N ALA A 65 -1.89 -0.79 22.45
CA ALA A 65 -2.19 -0.12 21.21
C ALA A 65 -2.86 1.23 21.49
N GLU A 66 -2.36 2.29 20.86
CA GLU A 66 -3.00 3.60 20.87
C GLU A 66 -4.15 3.61 19.87
N PHE A 67 -5.30 4.20 20.25
CA PHE A 67 -6.44 4.43 19.36
C PHE A 67 -6.66 5.92 19.17
N GLN A 68 -6.68 6.39 17.93
CA GLN A 68 -6.88 7.80 17.61
C GLN A 68 -8.00 7.97 16.59
N ASP A 69 -8.93 8.89 16.88
CA ASP A 69 -9.96 9.29 15.92
C ASP A 69 -9.36 10.11 14.79
N PHE A 70 -9.82 9.88 13.57
CA PHE A 70 -9.37 10.61 12.40
C PHE A 70 -10.52 10.89 11.42
N PRO A 71 -10.59 12.08 10.82
CA PRO A 71 -11.59 12.38 9.80
C PRO A 71 -11.36 11.53 8.55
N ASN A 72 -12.44 11.17 7.85
CA ASN A 72 -12.34 10.35 6.66
C ASN A 72 -11.68 11.10 5.50
N ARG A 73 -10.37 10.93 5.37
CA ARG A 73 -9.56 11.37 4.23
C ARG A 73 -9.14 10.20 3.34
N GLY A 74 -9.88 9.09 3.42
CA GLY A 74 -9.56 7.83 2.75
C GLY A 74 -8.36 7.12 3.35
N TYR A 75 -7.99 5.99 2.75
CA TYR A 75 -6.80 5.23 3.16
C TYR A 75 -5.53 6.07 3.02
N ALA A 76 -5.38 6.82 1.92
CA ALA A 76 -4.20 7.65 1.67
C ALA A 76 -3.96 8.67 2.80
N GLY A 77 -4.99 9.38 3.25
CA GLY A 77 -4.90 10.34 4.36
C GLY A 77 -4.60 9.66 5.69
N GLY A 78 -5.22 8.50 5.96
CA GLY A 78 -4.93 7.70 7.15
C GLY A 78 -3.48 7.21 7.18
N ALA A 79 -3.01 6.63 6.08
CA ALA A 79 -1.63 6.16 5.95
C ALA A 79 -0.60 7.30 6.10
N ASN A 80 -0.88 8.49 5.56
CA ASN A 80 -0.04 9.67 5.78
C ASN A 80 0.06 10.05 7.25
N ARG A 81 -1.07 10.04 7.99
CA ARG A 81 -1.08 10.33 9.44
C ARG A 81 -0.28 9.30 10.24
N LEU A 82 -0.43 8.01 9.90
CA LEU A 82 0.32 6.92 10.56
C LEU A 82 1.83 7.04 10.34
N VAL A 83 2.26 7.34 9.12
CA VAL A 83 3.69 7.55 8.84
C VAL A 83 4.22 8.81 9.53
N ALA A 84 3.45 9.89 9.58
CA ALA A 84 3.83 11.09 10.33
C ALA A 84 3.97 10.79 11.83
N TRP A 85 3.03 10.05 12.42
CA TRP A 85 3.11 9.59 13.80
C TRP A 85 4.35 8.73 14.05
N ALA A 86 4.68 7.80 13.14
CA ALA A 86 5.86 6.96 13.29
C ALA A 86 7.17 7.79 13.24
N LEU A 87 7.22 8.86 12.44
CA LEU A 87 8.35 9.79 12.39
C LEU A 87 8.49 10.66 13.66
N GLU A 88 7.40 10.86 14.40
CA GLU A 88 7.36 11.62 15.65
C GLU A 88 7.80 10.79 16.88
N GLN A 89 7.93 9.45 16.75
CA GLN A 89 8.29 8.58 17.86
C GLN A 89 9.70 8.84 18.38
N GLU A 90 9.86 8.99 19.69
CA GLU A 90 11.16 9.16 20.34
C GLU A 90 12.05 7.92 20.07
N GLY A 91 13.33 8.14 19.85
CA GLY A 91 14.31 7.10 19.57
C GLY A 91 14.27 6.58 18.12
N GLY A 92 13.45 7.19 17.24
CA GLY A 92 13.51 7.06 15.78
C GLY A 92 13.44 5.62 15.25
N PRO A 93 12.25 5.00 15.12
CA PRO A 93 12.13 3.72 14.43
C PRO A 93 12.68 3.81 13.01
N GLU A 94 13.27 2.73 12.51
CA GLU A 94 13.78 2.69 11.12
C GLU A 94 12.65 2.48 10.11
N PHE A 95 11.55 1.81 10.54
CA PHE A 95 10.48 1.38 9.66
C PHE A 95 9.09 1.65 10.25
N CYS A 96 8.11 1.78 9.35
CA CYS A 96 6.69 1.77 9.66
C CYS A 96 6.01 0.65 8.86
N LEU A 97 5.38 -0.30 9.56
CA LEU A 97 4.53 -1.32 8.95
C LEU A 97 3.09 -0.80 8.93
N LEU A 98 2.58 -0.49 7.76
CA LEU A 98 1.17 -0.17 7.55
C LEU A 98 0.40 -1.45 7.27
N MET A 99 -0.75 -1.60 7.95
CA MET A 99 -1.60 -2.79 7.84
C MET A 99 -3.07 -2.41 7.68
N ASN A 100 -3.79 -3.26 6.94
CA ASN A 100 -5.24 -3.28 7.02
C ASN A 100 -5.72 -4.03 8.26
N PRO A 101 -6.91 -3.72 8.79
CA PRO A 101 -7.46 -4.40 9.98
C PRO A 101 -7.84 -5.87 9.73
N ASP A 102 -7.99 -6.28 8.46
CA ASP A 102 -8.31 -7.65 8.03
C ASP A 102 -7.07 -8.48 7.63
N VAL A 103 -5.89 -8.08 8.13
CA VAL A 103 -4.61 -8.81 7.96
C VAL A 103 -4.22 -9.49 9.27
N ILE A 104 -3.86 -10.76 9.20
CA ILE A 104 -3.34 -11.56 10.31
C ILE A 104 -1.91 -11.99 9.96
N LEU A 105 -0.93 -11.53 10.73
CA LEU A 105 0.49 -11.83 10.54
C LEU A 105 0.86 -13.19 11.14
N GLU A 106 1.73 -13.96 10.48
CA GLU A 106 2.45 -15.05 11.15
C GLU A 106 3.50 -14.48 12.12
N ALA A 107 3.85 -15.24 13.15
CA ALA A 107 4.71 -14.75 14.25
C ALA A 107 6.09 -14.23 13.81
N GLU A 108 6.62 -14.73 12.71
CA GLU A 108 7.91 -14.34 12.13
C GLU A 108 7.80 -13.19 11.13
N PHE A 109 6.61 -12.68 10.81
CA PHE A 109 6.40 -11.75 9.70
C PHE A 109 7.32 -10.52 9.75
N ALA A 110 7.33 -9.81 10.85
CA ALA A 110 8.12 -8.59 10.99
C ALA A 110 9.63 -8.88 10.90
N GLN A 111 10.09 -9.93 11.58
CA GLN A 111 11.49 -10.34 11.56
C GLN A 111 11.93 -10.72 10.16
N ALA A 112 11.17 -11.60 9.49
CA ALA A 112 11.48 -12.08 8.15
C ALA A 112 11.47 -10.94 7.10
N LEU A 113 10.71 -9.88 7.33
CA LEU A 113 10.63 -8.74 6.43
C LEU A 113 11.74 -7.71 6.68
N ILE A 114 12.08 -7.44 7.95
CA ILE A 114 13.00 -6.37 8.35
C ILE A 114 14.47 -6.79 8.24
N GLU A 115 14.83 -7.98 8.74
CA GLU A 115 16.23 -8.41 8.80
C GLU A 115 16.92 -8.38 7.42
N PRO A 116 16.32 -8.93 6.33
CA PRO A 116 16.97 -8.92 5.03
C PRO A 116 17.18 -7.52 4.46
N ILE A 117 16.23 -6.60 4.67
CA ILE A 117 16.26 -5.26 4.07
C ILE A 117 17.06 -4.24 4.88
N ARG A 118 17.35 -4.54 6.15
CA ARG A 118 18.03 -3.59 7.04
C ARG A 118 19.42 -3.23 6.51
N SER A 119 20.15 -4.18 5.96
CA SER A 119 21.47 -3.97 5.37
C SER A 119 21.46 -3.35 3.97
N GLU A 120 20.30 -3.36 3.29
CA GLU A 120 20.13 -2.83 1.93
C GLU A 120 19.47 -1.44 1.98
N SER A 121 20.26 -0.38 2.05
CA SER A 121 19.78 0.99 2.28
C SER A 121 18.99 1.60 1.10
N ASP A 122 19.05 0.96 -0.07
CA ASP A 122 18.34 1.36 -1.29
C ASP A 122 16.91 0.77 -1.40
N ILE A 123 16.51 -0.11 -0.45
CA ILE A 123 15.14 -0.62 -0.36
C ILE A 123 14.31 0.34 0.49
N ALA A 124 13.33 0.98 -0.14
CA ALA A 124 12.41 1.90 0.54
C ALA A 124 11.13 1.23 1.04
N ILE A 125 10.68 0.20 0.37
CA ILE A 125 9.38 -0.45 0.61
C ILE A 125 9.58 -1.96 0.54
N ALA A 126 8.90 -2.70 1.45
CA ALA A 126 8.89 -4.15 1.40
C ALA A 126 7.50 -4.72 1.69
N THR A 127 7.25 -5.94 1.24
CA THR A 127 6.02 -6.70 1.47
C THR A 127 6.30 -8.18 1.58
N GLY A 128 5.43 -8.91 2.26
CA GLY A 128 5.49 -10.35 2.41
C GLY A 128 4.60 -11.12 1.45
N LYS A 129 4.52 -12.43 1.69
CA LYS A 129 3.60 -13.37 1.02
C LYS A 129 2.24 -13.33 1.72
N LEU A 130 1.24 -12.77 1.06
CA LEU A 130 -0.11 -12.68 1.59
C LEU A 130 -0.97 -13.81 1.03
N PHE A 131 -1.64 -14.52 1.92
CA PHE A 131 -2.56 -15.61 1.61
C PHE A 131 -4.02 -15.17 1.72
N ARG A 132 -4.89 -15.86 1.02
CA ARG A 132 -6.32 -15.82 1.28
C ARG A 132 -6.66 -16.58 2.59
N PRO A 133 -7.86 -16.36 3.17
CA PRO A 133 -8.26 -17.03 4.42
C PRO A 133 -8.26 -18.56 4.38
N ASP A 134 -8.27 -19.16 3.18
CA ASP A 134 -8.13 -20.62 3.03
C ASP A 134 -6.70 -21.15 3.26
N GLY A 135 -5.72 -20.26 3.42
CA GLY A 135 -4.32 -20.60 3.64
C GLY A 135 -3.61 -21.31 2.46
N GLN A 136 -4.29 -21.48 1.33
CA GLN A 136 -3.76 -22.18 0.17
C GLN A 136 -3.57 -21.27 -1.04
N ARG A 137 -4.49 -20.34 -1.25
CA ARG A 137 -4.41 -19.40 -2.36
C ARG A 137 -3.70 -18.12 -1.93
N LEU A 138 -2.92 -17.62 -2.87
CA LEU A 138 -2.25 -16.34 -2.69
C LEU A 138 -3.24 -15.19 -2.87
N ASP A 139 -3.12 -14.19 -2.01
CA ASP A 139 -3.69 -12.87 -2.22
C ASP A 139 -2.72 -11.99 -2.99
N SER A 140 -1.48 -11.89 -2.50
CA SER A 140 -0.43 -11.10 -3.14
C SER A 140 0.96 -11.61 -2.78
N ALA A 141 1.83 -11.73 -3.77
CA ALA A 141 3.28 -11.88 -3.64
C ALA A 141 4.01 -10.63 -4.19
N GLY A 142 3.48 -9.44 -3.87
CA GLY A 142 3.86 -8.16 -4.48
C GLY A 142 2.95 -7.77 -5.65
N ILE A 143 3.26 -6.67 -6.30
CA ILE A 143 2.50 -6.14 -7.44
C ILE A 143 3.34 -6.21 -8.70
N ASP A 144 2.73 -6.65 -9.81
CA ASP A 144 3.27 -6.59 -11.16
C ASP A 144 2.67 -5.41 -11.94
N LEU A 145 3.47 -4.81 -12.84
CA LEU A 145 3.00 -3.82 -13.81
C LEU A 145 3.15 -4.35 -15.24
N PRO A 146 2.12 -4.96 -15.83
CA PRO A 146 2.14 -5.39 -17.23
C PRO A 146 2.21 -4.21 -18.21
N ARG A 147 2.52 -4.52 -19.48
CA ARG A 147 2.63 -3.48 -20.55
C ARG A 147 1.37 -2.67 -20.76
N HIS A 148 0.21 -3.20 -20.48
CA HIS A 148 -1.06 -2.45 -20.51
C HIS A 148 -1.24 -1.50 -19.29
N LYS A 149 -0.21 -1.36 -18.45
CA LYS A 149 -0.14 -0.41 -17.32
C LYS A 149 -1.22 -0.55 -16.25
N ARG A 150 -1.88 -1.71 -16.18
CA ARG A 150 -2.82 -2.00 -15.10
C ARG A 150 -2.12 -2.88 -14.05
N PRO A 151 -1.80 -2.34 -12.87
CA PRO A 151 -1.19 -3.10 -11.80
C PRO A 151 -2.08 -4.26 -11.36
N ARG A 152 -1.46 -5.34 -10.94
CA ARG A 152 -2.14 -6.52 -10.42
C ARG A 152 -1.30 -7.18 -9.34
N ASP A 153 -1.96 -7.76 -8.37
CA ASP A 153 -1.31 -8.59 -7.36
C ASP A 153 -0.70 -9.84 -8.02
N ARG A 154 0.61 -10.04 -7.80
CA ARG A 154 1.40 -11.17 -8.31
C ARG A 154 0.94 -12.43 -7.60
N GLY A 155 0.59 -13.46 -8.37
CA GLY A 155 0.10 -14.73 -7.85
C GLY A 155 -1.35 -14.75 -7.36
N SER A 156 -2.08 -13.62 -7.43
CA SER A 156 -3.43 -13.53 -6.88
C SER A 156 -4.36 -14.66 -7.38
N GLU A 157 -5.08 -15.30 -6.45
CA GLU A 157 -5.98 -16.43 -6.63
C GLU A 157 -5.30 -17.76 -7.07
N GLN A 158 -3.97 -17.80 -7.25
CA GLN A 158 -3.24 -19.02 -7.52
C GLN A 158 -3.03 -19.83 -6.24
N ILE A 159 -3.06 -21.15 -6.35
CA ILE A 159 -2.63 -22.04 -5.27
C ILE A 159 -1.11 -21.87 -5.09
N ASP A 160 -0.66 -21.70 -3.86
CA ASP A 160 0.77 -21.66 -3.55
C ASP A 160 1.38 -23.05 -3.69
N GLN A 161 2.33 -23.16 -4.61
CA GLN A 161 3.12 -24.37 -4.89
C GLN A 161 4.61 -24.10 -4.75
N GLY A 162 4.99 -23.04 -4.02
CA GLY A 162 6.37 -22.60 -3.89
C GLY A 162 6.87 -21.74 -5.05
N GLN A 163 6.03 -21.38 -6.02
CA GLN A 163 6.42 -20.60 -7.20
C GLN A 163 6.90 -19.18 -6.88
N PHE A 164 6.66 -18.72 -5.64
CA PHE A 164 7.12 -17.40 -5.14
C PHE A 164 7.91 -17.53 -3.84
N ASP A 165 8.65 -18.62 -3.64
CA ASP A 165 9.47 -18.85 -2.42
C ASP A 165 10.86 -18.23 -2.47
N GLN A 166 11.15 -17.42 -3.48
CA GLN A 166 12.40 -16.69 -3.58
C GLN A 166 12.17 -15.19 -3.38
N PRO A 167 13.04 -14.52 -2.59
CA PRO A 167 13.05 -13.06 -2.49
C PRO A 167 13.19 -12.42 -3.87
N ALA A 168 12.52 -11.29 -4.09
CA ALA A 168 12.57 -10.62 -5.39
C ALA A 168 12.35 -9.12 -5.27
N ASP A 169 12.96 -8.36 -6.17
CA ASP A 169 12.55 -7.00 -6.43
C ASP A 169 11.28 -7.02 -7.28
N VAL A 170 10.23 -6.41 -6.76
CA VAL A 170 8.91 -6.37 -7.41
C VAL A 170 8.57 -4.96 -7.86
N PHE A 171 7.56 -4.82 -8.69
CA PHE A 171 7.10 -3.49 -9.09
C PHE A 171 6.53 -2.72 -7.90
N GLY A 172 5.76 -3.38 -7.04
CA GLY A 172 5.13 -2.74 -5.90
C GLY A 172 4.75 -3.71 -4.79
N ALA A 173 4.34 -3.14 -3.67
CA ALA A 173 3.83 -3.79 -2.48
C ALA A 173 2.34 -3.50 -2.33
N SER A 174 1.57 -4.48 -1.87
CA SER A 174 0.16 -4.27 -1.52
C SER A 174 0.04 -3.42 -0.26
N GLY A 175 -0.83 -2.43 -0.27
CA GLY A 175 -1.14 -1.62 0.90
C GLY A 175 -1.76 -2.40 2.07
N ALA A 176 -2.12 -3.66 1.87
CA ALA A 176 -2.65 -4.51 2.94
C ALA A 176 -1.64 -4.79 4.06
N ALA A 177 -0.35 -4.99 3.71
CA ALA A 177 0.77 -5.10 4.66
C ALA A 177 2.05 -4.58 3.97
N MET A 178 2.35 -3.30 4.20
CA MET A 178 3.45 -2.58 3.55
C MET A 178 4.42 -2.04 4.59
N LEU A 179 5.66 -2.49 4.54
CA LEU A 179 6.75 -1.92 5.34
C LEU A 179 7.38 -0.75 4.59
N ILE A 180 7.54 0.38 5.26
CA ILE A 180 8.13 1.61 4.71
C ILE A 180 9.36 1.97 5.51
N ARG A 181 10.49 2.19 4.84
CA ARG A 181 11.70 2.76 5.43
C ARG A 181 11.48 4.25 5.68
N LEU A 182 11.52 4.67 6.95
CA LEU A 182 11.20 6.05 7.33
C LEU A 182 12.21 7.07 6.78
N SER A 183 13.49 6.72 6.64
CA SER A 183 14.48 7.60 6.01
C SER A 183 14.19 7.92 4.53
N ALA A 184 13.42 7.08 3.83
CA ALA A 184 13.02 7.31 2.44
C ALA A 184 11.80 8.25 2.30
N VAL A 185 11.04 8.48 3.37
CA VAL A 185 9.75 9.20 3.33
C VAL A 185 9.90 10.60 2.73
N ARG A 186 10.91 11.36 3.17
CA ARG A 186 11.17 12.70 2.63
C ARG A 186 11.43 12.71 1.12
N ASP A 187 12.18 11.74 0.65
CA ASP A 187 12.51 11.59 -0.77
C ASP A 187 11.29 11.14 -1.59
N LEU A 188 10.47 10.25 -1.04
CA LEU A 188 9.28 9.74 -1.71
C LEU A 188 8.09 10.70 -1.69
N SER A 189 8.03 11.64 -0.76
CA SER A 189 6.89 12.57 -0.63
C SER A 189 6.85 13.57 -1.79
N LEU A 190 5.64 13.86 -2.27
CA LEU A 190 5.34 14.92 -3.25
C LEU A 190 4.33 15.89 -2.67
N ALA A 191 4.59 17.18 -2.78
CA ALA A 191 3.73 18.24 -2.23
C ALA A 191 3.41 18.05 -0.73
N GLY A 192 4.34 17.45 0.04
CA GLY A 192 4.16 17.19 1.47
C GLY A 192 3.45 15.87 1.81
N GLU A 193 3.03 15.09 0.83
CA GLU A 193 2.28 13.84 1.00
C GLU A 193 3.13 12.64 0.58
N LEU A 194 3.19 11.58 1.41
CA LEU A 194 3.78 10.30 1.03
C LEU A 194 2.80 9.51 0.15
N PHE A 195 1.58 9.31 0.62
CA PHE A 195 0.49 8.79 -0.18
C PHE A 195 -0.30 9.96 -0.77
N ASP A 196 -0.57 9.91 -2.05
CA ASP A 196 -1.28 10.97 -2.76
C ASP A 196 -2.77 10.97 -2.38
N GLU A 197 -3.22 11.95 -1.61
CA GLU A 197 -4.60 11.99 -1.10
C GLU A 197 -5.67 12.26 -2.19
N ASP A 198 -5.29 12.68 -3.40
CA ASP A 198 -6.21 12.76 -4.53
C ASP A 198 -6.77 11.38 -4.93
N PHE A 199 -6.06 10.30 -4.55
CA PHE A 199 -6.54 8.92 -4.74
C PHE A 199 -7.67 8.57 -3.78
N PHE A 200 -7.62 9.01 -2.53
CA PHE A 200 -8.53 8.66 -1.45
C PHE A 200 -8.45 7.17 -1.08
N LEU A 201 -8.73 6.26 -2.02
CA LEU A 201 -8.75 4.80 -1.83
C LEU A 201 -8.44 4.09 -3.14
N TYR A 202 -7.57 3.07 -3.09
CA TYR A 202 -7.01 2.26 -4.19
C TYR A 202 -6.04 3.00 -5.12
N HIS A 203 -4.99 2.30 -5.48
CA HIS A 203 -3.86 2.74 -6.30
C HIS A 203 -2.90 3.73 -5.63
N GLU A 204 -3.15 4.19 -4.40
CA GLU A 204 -2.20 5.01 -3.64
C GLU A 204 -0.91 4.24 -3.31
N ASP A 205 -1.03 2.94 -3.01
CA ASP A 205 0.06 1.99 -2.79
C ASP A 205 0.89 1.79 -4.07
N THR A 206 0.21 1.52 -5.17
CA THR A 206 0.83 1.35 -6.49
C THR A 206 1.52 2.63 -6.95
N ASP A 207 0.88 3.77 -6.73
CA ASP A 207 1.43 5.09 -7.04
C ASP A 207 2.71 5.37 -6.26
N LEU A 208 2.72 5.11 -4.95
CA LEU A 208 3.90 5.25 -4.10
C LEU A 208 5.04 4.37 -4.59
N CYS A 209 4.77 3.09 -4.86
CA CYS A 209 5.77 2.15 -5.36
C CYS A 209 6.31 2.56 -6.74
N TRP A 210 5.46 3.08 -7.63
CA TRP A 210 5.90 3.58 -8.93
C TRP A 210 6.84 4.76 -8.79
N ARG A 211 6.50 5.72 -7.91
CA ARG A 211 7.38 6.87 -7.60
C ARG A 211 8.71 6.42 -7.01
N ALA A 212 8.67 5.50 -6.05
CA ALA A 212 9.88 4.95 -5.43
C ALA A 212 10.85 4.42 -6.49
N ARG A 213 10.36 3.56 -7.39
CA ARG A 213 11.16 3.01 -8.49
C ARG A 213 11.68 4.08 -9.45
N ARG A 214 10.88 5.09 -9.76
CA ARG A 214 11.31 6.21 -10.62
C ARG A 214 12.38 7.08 -9.97
N LEU A 215 12.43 7.11 -8.66
CA LEU A 215 13.45 7.79 -7.86
C LEU A 215 14.67 6.88 -7.58
N GLY A 216 14.72 5.66 -8.13
CA GLY A 216 15.83 4.73 -7.98
C GLY A 216 15.80 3.91 -6.70
N TRP A 217 14.69 3.95 -5.94
CA TRP A 217 14.47 3.06 -4.80
C TRP A 217 13.95 1.70 -5.27
N ARG A 218 14.30 0.65 -4.50
CA ARG A 218 13.81 -0.72 -4.72
C ARG A 218 12.59 -1.00 -3.85
N VAL A 219 11.74 -1.90 -4.36
CA VAL A 219 10.61 -2.48 -3.62
C VAL A 219 10.88 -3.98 -3.50
N ARG A 220 10.96 -4.50 -2.27
CA ARG A 220 11.35 -5.88 -1.98
C ARG A 220 10.14 -6.73 -1.59
N TYR A 221 10.10 -7.93 -2.12
CA TYR A 221 9.23 -9.02 -1.68
C TYR A 221 10.04 -10.06 -0.93
N GLU A 222 9.62 -10.39 0.30
CA GLU A 222 10.24 -11.41 1.16
C GLU A 222 9.25 -12.54 1.45
N PRO A 223 9.47 -13.74 0.89
CA PRO A 223 8.52 -14.85 1.00
C PRO A 223 8.42 -15.46 2.40
N GLY A 224 9.44 -15.26 3.24
CA GLY A 224 9.44 -15.68 4.65
C GLY A 224 8.48 -14.88 5.52
N ALA A 225 8.13 -13.66 5.12
CA ALA A 225 7.15 -12.82 5.80
C ALA A 225 5.74 -13.20 5.33
N LYS A 226 5.05 -14.05 6.09
CA LYS A 226 3.74 -14.60 5.71
C LYS A 226 2.61 -13.99 6.51
N ALA A 227 1.49 -13.69 5.85
CA ALA A 227 0.27 -13.21 6.48
C ALA A 227 -0.97 -13.68 5.72
N THR A 228 -2.12 -13.67 6.41
CA THR A 228 -3.45 -13.91 5.79
C THR A 228 -4.18 -12.58 5.66
N HIS A 229 -4.85 -12.36 4.52
CA HIS A 229 -5.63 -11.16 4.24
C HIS A 229 -7.05 -11.51 3.79
N ALA A 230 -8.05 -11.07 4.53
CA ALA A 230 -9.45 -11.43 4.26
C ALA A 230 -10.07 -10.72 3.06
N ARG A 231 -9.44 -9.73 2.52
CA ARG A 231 -9.74 -8.89 1.34
C ARG A 231 -11.17 -9.02 0.78
N GLY A 232 -11.92 -7.95 0.83
CA GLY A 232 -13.27 -7.90 0.27
C GLY A 232 -13.36 -8.00 -1.25
N TRP A 233 -12.29 -7.58 -1.95
CA TRP A 233 -12.25 -7.61 -3.42
C TRP A 233 -11.87 -9.01 -3.93
N ARG A 234 -12.83 -9.72 -4.60
CA ARG A 234 -12.63 -11.08 -5.15
C ARG A 234 -12.87 -11.11 -6.65
N ARG A 235 -12.10 -11.95 -7.36
CA ARG A 235 -12.27 -12.15 -8.81
C ARG A 235 -13.70 -12.65 -9.11
N GLY A 236 -14.36 -12.05 -10.10
CA GLY A 236 -15.74 -12.38 -10.48
C GLY A 236 -16.82 -11.69 -9.65
N ARG A 237 -16.48 -11.09 -8.49
CA ARG A 237 -17.45 -10.44 -7.57
C ARG A 237 -17.41 -8.91 -7.63
N ARG A 238 -17.00 -8.36 -8.77
CA ARG A 238 -16.88 -6.89 -8.97
C ARG A 238 -18.14 -6.11 -8.57
N PHE A 239 -19.31 -6.65 -8.84
CA PHE A 239 -20.59 -5.96 -8.60
C PHE A 239 -21.06 -6.02 -7.14
N GLU A 240 -20.42 -6.82 -6.30
CA GLU A 240 -20.62 -6.81 -4.85
C GLU A 240 -19.94 -5.58 -4.21
N ILE A 241 -18.95 -5.00 -4.89
CA ILE A 241 -18.27 -3.78 -4.45
C ILE A 241 -19.13 -2.56 -4.78
N SER A 242 -19.27 -1.64 -3.82
CA SER A 242 -20.10 -0.45 -4.01
C SER A 242 -19.67 0.37 -5.24
N PRO A 243 -20.61 0.98 -5.96
CA PRO A 243 -20.29 1.82 -7.12
C PRO A 243 -19.32 2.98 -6.80
N SER A 244 -19.39 3.52 -5.59
CA SER A 244 -18.49 4.59 -5.13
C SER A 244 -17.05 4.11 -5.10
N VAL A 245 -16.78 2.99 -4.45
CA VAL A 245 -15.46 2.36 -4.34
C VAL A 245 -14.91 1.99 -5.72
N ARG A 246 -15.74 1.42 -6.59
CA ARG A 246 -15.35 1.11 -7.98
C ARG A 246 -14.99 2.36 -8.78
N ARG A 247 -15.68 3.50 -8.56
CA ARG A 247 -15.36 4.78 -9.22
C ARG A 247 -14.02 5.32 -8.76
N HIS A 248 -13.67 5.23 -7.47
CA HIS A 248 -12.34 5.61 -6.99
C HIS A 248 -11.25 4.81 -7.68
N SER A 249 -11.31 3.47 -7.63
CA SER A 249 -10.34 2.60 -8.31
C SER A 249 -10.24 2.90 -9.82
N PHE A 250 -11.37 3.18 -10.48
CA PHE A 250 -11.39 3.48 -11.91
C PHE A 250 -10.72 4.83 -12.23
N LYS A 251 -11.10 5.89 -11.52
CA LYS A 251 -10.50 7.22 -11.64
C LYS A 251 -9.00 7.17 -11.38
N ASN A 252 -8.60 6.53 -10.30
CA ASN A 252 -7.24 6.50 -9.81
C ASN A 252 -6.28 5.79 -10.76
N TYR A 253 -6.76 4.78 -11.49
CA TYR A 253 -5.98 4.17 -12.57
C TYR A 253 -5.49 5.21 -13.59
N TYR A 254 -6.32 6.15 -14.00
CA TYR A 254 -5.90 7.21 -14.94
C TYR A 254 -4.98 8.24 -14.28
N LEU A 255 -5.25 8.62 -13.03
CA LEU A 255 -4.39 9.57 -12.32
C LEU A 255 -2.97 9.03 -12.17
N GLN A 256 -2.80 7.74 -11.79
CA GLN A 256 -1.47 7.14 -11.70
C GLN A 256 -0.76 7.05 -13.05
N LEU A 257 -1.49 6.76 -14.16
CA LEU A 257 -0.91 6.76 -15.51
C LEU A 257 -0.38 8.14 -15.88
N ILE A 258 -1.22 9.17 -15.71
CA ILE A 258 -0.86 10.56 -16.01
C ILE A 258 0.37 10.97 -15.20
N LYS A 259 0.41 10.62 -13.90
CA LYS A 259 1.47 11.02 -13.00
C LYS A 259 2.79 10.26 -13.26
N ASN A 260 2.73 8.94 -13.42
CA ASN A 260 3.92 8.11 -13.31
C ASN A 260 4.49 7.59 -14.63
N VAL A 261 3.69 7.36 -15.69
CA VAL A 261 4.23 6.72 -16.88
C VAL A 261 5.19 7.65 -17.64
N PRO A 262 6.46 7.27 -17.87
CA PRO A 262 7.37 8.03 -18.71
C PRO A 262 6.86 8.09 -20.15
N ALA A 263 7.09 9.21 -20.85
CA ALA A 263 6.61 9.40 -22.23
C ALA A 263 7.11 8.31 -23.18
N GLY A 264 8.39 7.94 -23.10
CA GLY A 264 8.97 6.87 -23.93
C GLY A 264 8.31 5.50 -23.69
N GLU A 265 7.99 5.17 -22.44
CA GLU A 265 7.24 3.94 -22.13
C GLU A 265 5.81 3.98 -22.67
N MET A 266 5.14 5.13 -22.55
CA MET A 266 3.79 5.29 -23.08
C MET A 266 3.78 5.13 -24.60
N ILE A 267 4.75 5.72 -25.32
CA ILE A 267 4.86 5.57 -26.77
C ILE A 267 5.10 4.11 -27.17
N ARG A 268 6.05 3.44 -26.50
CA ARG A 268 6.37 2.01 -26.75
C ARG A 268 5.19 1.08 -26.52
N ASP A 269 4.44 1.31 -25.44
CA ASP A 269 3.37 0.41 -24.98
C ASP A 269 1.99 0.86 -25.45
N PHE A 270 1.91 2.01 -26.19
CA PHE A 270 0.66 2.61 -26.63
C PHE A 270 -0.31 1.64 -27.34
N PRO A 271 0.14 0.79 -28.31
CA PRO A 271 -0.78 -0.14 -28.97
C PRO A 271 -1.46 -1.10 -27.99
N VAL A 272 -0.71 -1.60 -27.02
CA VAL A 272 -1.23 -2.53 -25.99
C VAL A 272 -2.18 -1.79 -25.05
N VAL A 273 -1.81 -0.59 -24.60
CA VAL A 273 -2.66 0.24 -23.76
C VAL A 273 -3.97 0.59 -24.47
N LEU A 274 -3.90 1.00 -25.76
CA LEU A 274 -5.07 1.37 -26.55
C LEU A 274 -6.06 0.19 -26.68
N ILE A 275 -5.58 -1.01 -27.01
CA ILE A 275 -6.44 -2.19 -27.11
C ILE A 275 -7.15 -2.45 -25.76
N TRP A 276 -6.43 -2.39 -24.66
CA TRP A 276 -7.00 -2.58 -23.34
C TRP A 276 -8.03 -1.50 -22.98
N GLU A 277 -7.77 -0.24 -23.33
CA GLU A 277 -8.72 0.84 -23.08
C GLU A 277 -9.98 0.72 -23.96
N MET A 278 -9.86 0.27 -25.20
CA MET A 278 -11.02 -0.03 -26.05
C MET A 278 -11.89 -1.15 -25.45
N LEU A 279 -11.28 -2.25 -25.03
CA LEU A 279 -11.99 -3.35 -24.37
C LEU A 279 -12.64 -2.90 -23.04
N ARG A 280 -11.92 -2.09 -22.26
CA ARG A 280 -12.43 -1.52 -21.02
C ARG A 280 -13.61 -0.58 -21.26
N PHE A 281 -13.51 0.29 -22.26
CA PHE A 281 -14.60 1.20 -22.62
C PHE A 281 -15.83 0.42 -23.09
N ALA A 282 -15.68 -0.59 -23.95
CA ALA A 282 -16.77 -1.48 -24.36
C ALA A 282 -17.42 -2.18 -23.16
N PHE A 283 -16.61 -2.68 -22.22
CA PHE A 283 -17.13 -3.26 -20.98
C PHE A 283 -17.92 -2.26 -20.14
N VAL A 284 -17.44 -1.03 -20.01
CA VAL A 284 -18.14 0.03 -19.28
C VAL A 284 -19.47 0.33 -19.93
N LEU A 285 -19.50 0.49 -21.25
CA LEU A 285 -20.76 0.78 -21.97
C LEU A 285 -21.81 -0.33 -21.82
N THR A 286 -21.37 -1.59 -21.84
CA THR A 286 -22.30 -2.74 -21.93
C THR A 286 -22.62 -3.37 -20.57
N ARG A 287 -21.70 -3.31 -19.60
CA ARG A 287 -21.79 -4.05 -18.34
C ARG A 287 -21.79 -3.18 -17.08
N ASP A 288 -21.19 -1.99 -17.13
CA ASP A 288 -21.02 -1.14 -15.94
C ASP A 288 -21.13 0.36 -16.28
N PRO A 289 -22.25 0.81 -16.88
CA PRO A 289 -22.39 2.20 -17.37
C PRO A 289 -22.26 3.26 -16.26
N GLN A 290 -22.44 2.85 -14.99
CA GLN A 290 -22.21 3.74 -13.83
C GLN A 290 -20.76 4.24 -13.76
N MET A 291 -19.80 3.57 -14.40
CA MET A 291 -18.40 3.98 -14.45
C MET A 291 -18.12 5.07 -15.49
N LEU A 292 -19.08 5.43 -16.36
CA LEU A 292 -18.92 6.56 -17.29
C LEU A 292 -18.64 7.87 -16.53
N GLY A 293 -19.26 8.06 -15.37
CA GLY A 293 -18.97 9.20 -14.50
C GLY A 293 -17.54 9.26 -13.98
N ALA A 294 -16.86 8.12 -13.85
CA ALA A 294 -15.48 8.07 -13.40
C ALA A 294 -14.48 8.61 -14.43
N TYR A 295 -14.78 8.54 -15.74
CA TYR A 295 -13.97 9.21 -16.77
C TYR A 295 -14.00 10.74 -16.58
N ARG A 296 -15.18 11.31 -16.30
CA ARG A 296 -15.30 12.75 -16.02
C ARG A 296 -14.54 13.15 -14.76
N GLN A 297 -14.63 12.32 -13.70
CA GLN A 297 -13.86 12.56 -12.47
C GLN A 297 -12.36 12.48 -12.70
N ALA A 298 -11.88 11.49 -13.49
CA ALA A 298 -10.47 11.37 -13.84
C ALA A 298 -10.00 12.60 -14.65
N PHE A 299 -10.80 13.07 -15.61
CA PHE A 299 -10.49 14.27 -16.38
C PHE A 299 -10.44 15.51 -15.49
N ALA A 300 -11.43 15.71 -14.62
CA ALA A 300 -11.46 16.84 -13.69
C ALA A 300 -10.24 16.88 -12.75
N ALA A 301 -9.76 15.70 -12.29
CA ALA A 301 -8.60 15.58 -11.41
C ALA A 301 -7.25 15.55 -12.16
N SER A 302 -7.24 15.50 -13.49
CA SER A 302 -6.02 15.35 -14.30
C SER A 302 -5.02 16.50 -14.10
N GLY A 303 -5.52 17.72 -13.88
CA GLY A 303 -4.67 18.89 -13.63
C GLY A 303 -3.76 18.73 -12.41
N GLN A 304 -4.28 18.16 -11.32
CA GLN A 304 -3.46 17.85 -10.12
C GLN A 304 -2.43 16.74 -10.41
N ALA A 305 -2.84 15.69 -11.12
CA ALA A 305 -1.91 14.62 -11.51
C ALA A 305 -0.77 15.14 -12.40
N ILE A 306 -1.06 16.06 -13.34
CA ILE A 306 -0.04 16.72 -14.18
C ILE A 306 0.91 17.57 -13.33
N ARG A 307 0.39 18.34 -12.38
CA ARG A 307 1.20 19.14 -11.44
C ARG A 307 2.13 18.22 -10.63
N LYS A 308 1.60 17.14 -10.03
CA LYS A 308 2.39 16.19 -9.25
C LYS A 308 3.41 15.44 -10.14
N ARG A 309 3.10 15.18 -11.42
CA ARG A 309 4.07 14.69 -12.40
C ARG A 309 5.25 15.64 -12.60
N SER A 310 5.01 16.95 -12.64
CA SER A 310 6.08 17.95 -12.78
C SER A 310 7.00 17.94 -11.57
N LEU A 311 6.44 17.92 -10.36
CA LEU A 311 7.21 17.80 -9.12
C LEU A 311 8.06 16.51 -9.08
N LEU A 312 7.49 15.38 -9.51
CA LEU A 312 8.24 14.12 -9.61
C LEU A 312 9.40 14.21 -10.60
N ARG A 313 9.19 14.86 -11.76
CA ARG A 313 10.25 15.06 -12.76
C ARG A 313 11.39 15.93 -12.23
N GLU A 314 11.08 16.98 -11.49
CA GLU A 314 12.08 17.84 -10.86
C GLU A 314 12.90 17.06 -9.82
N LYS A 315 12.26 16.26 -8.97
CA LYS A 315 12.95 15.38 -8.03
C LYS A 315 13.88 14.37 -8.71
N ILE A 316 13.43 13.74 -9.79
CA ILE A 316 14.25 12.79 -10.55
C ILE A 316 15.50 13.50 -11.13
N LYS A 317 15.34 14.69 -11.70
CA LYS A 317 16.46 15.48 -12.25
C LYS A 317 17.46 15.87 -11.16
N SER A 318 16.99 16.37 -10.02
CA SER A 318 17.88 16.77 -8.91
C SER A 318 18.66 15.58 -8.34
N ARG A 319 18.04 14.39 -8.28
CA ARG A 319 18.70 13.17 -7.81
C ARG A 319 19.75 12.66 -8.80
N SER A 320 19.47 12.67 -10.11
CA SER A 320 20.44 12.32 -11.15
C SER A 320 21.65 13.26 -11.13
N ALA A 321 21.43 14.56 -11.02
CA ALA A 321 22.49 15.52 -10.92
C ALA A 321 23.37 15.35 -9.65
N ALA A 322 22.77 14.89 -8.54
CA ALA A 322 23.54 14.58 -7.33
C ALA A 322 24.37 13.29 -7.46
N SER A 323 23.87 12.27 -8.20
CA SER A 323 24.62 11.03 -8.45
C SER A 323 25.78 11.18 -9.43
N ASP A 324 25.76 12.18 -10.30
CA ASP A 324 26.83 12.49 -11.27
C ASP A 324 28.00 13.29 -10.63
N LEU A 325 27.88 13.70 -9.36
CA LEU A 325 28.87 14.46 -8.60
C LEU A 325 29.76 13.57 -7.68
N PHE A 326 29.46 12.27 -7.58
CA PHE A 326 30.20 11.28 -6.81
C PHE A 326 30.63 10.10 -7.69
#